data_1f9e456712719cc1194cc9db244be9e0
#
_entry.id   1f9e456712719cc1194cc9db244be9e0
#
_cell.length_a   1.000
_cell.length_b   1.000
_cell.length_c   1.000
_cell.angle_alpha   90.00
_cell.angle_beta   90.00
_cell.angle_gamma   90.00
#
_symmetry.space_group_name_H-M   'P 1'
#
loop_
_entity.id
_entity.type
_entity.pdbx_description
1 polymer ?
#
loop_
_entity_poly.entity_id
_entity_poly.type
_entity_poly.pdbx_seq_one_letter_code
_entity_poly.pdbx_strand_id
1 'polypeptide(L)'
;MVLAMFYAWPLGTLLARVLRGASFASTLTDPPTARVLWFTLWQAIACTALTLAVGLPVTWALSRHAFTGARLMNGLITVPFLMPAVVVATGVMAVMPQRGTLAILWAHVVFNTAVVLRVVSPRWALVDREMIE
;
A
#
# COMPACT_ATOMS: atom_id res chain seq x y z
N MET A 1 -10.46 -19.32 -20.88
CA MET A 1 -9.37 -19.56 -21.87
C MET A 1 -8.71 -18.26 -22.33
N VAL A 2 -9.43 -17.27 -22.84
CA VAL A 2 -8.87 -15.97 -23.33
C VAL A 2 -8.10 -15.20 -22.24
N LEU A 3 -8.62 -15.09 -21.01
CA LEU A 3 -7.96 -14.43 -19.87
C LEU A 3 -6.62 -15.10 -19.52
N ALA A 4 -6.59 -16.43 -19.45
CA ALA A 4 -5.36 -17.15 -19.17
C ALA A 4 -4.29 -16.91 -20.26
N MET A 5 -4.70 -16.86 -21.53
CA MET A 5 -3.80 -16.57 -22.65
C MET A 5 -3.29 -15.13 -22.60
N PHE A 6 -4.14 -14.18 -22.22
CA PHE A 6 -3.78 -12.76 -22.09
C PHE A 6 -2.76 -12.50 -20.97
N TYR A 7 -2.77 -13.28 -19.91
CA TYR A 7 -1.78 -13.19 -18.83
C TYR A 7 -0.57 -14.09 -19.06
N ALA A 8 -0.77 -15.32 -19.57
CA ALA A 8 0.32 -16.28 -19.75
C ALA A 8 1.30 -15.85 -20.86
N TRP A 9 0.81 -15.22 -21.92
CA TRP A 9 1.66 -14.77 -23.03
C TRP A 9 2.69 -13.70 -22.61
N PRO A 10 2.30 -12.56 -22.00
CA PRO A 10 3.28 -11.56 -21.53
C PRO A 10 4.24 -12.10 -20.49
N LEU A 11 3.72 -12.89 -19.52
CA LEU A 11 4.56 -13.51 -18.49
C LEU A 11 5.54 -14.51 -19.10
N GLY A 12 5.09 -15.35 -20.03
CA GLY A 12 5.95 -16.29 -20.73
C GLY A 12 7.04 -15.62 -21.57
N THR A 13 6.70 -14.52 -22.25
CA THR A 13 7.69 -13.75 -23.01
C THR A 13 8.69 -13.04 -22.12
N LEU A 14 8.27 -12.48 -21.00
CA LEU A 14 9.16 -11.88 -20.00
C LEU A 14 10.09 -12.94 -19.40
N LEU A 15 9.55 -14.07 -18.98
CA LEU A 15 10.33 -15.16 -18.41
C LEU A 15 11.34 -15.71 -19.43
N ALA A 16 10.93 -15.91 -20.68
CA ALA A 16 11.82 -16.35 -21.75
C ALA A 16 12.94 -15.34 -22.04
N ARG A 17 12.67 -14.03 -21.94
CA ARG A 17 13.70 -12.99 -22.07
C ARG A 17 14.69 -12.99 -20.92
N VAL A 18 14.19 -13.14 -19.69
CA VAL A 18 15.04 -13.22 -18.48
C VAL A 18 15.94 -14.46 -18.53
N LEU A 19 15.40 -15.60 -18.95
CA LEU A 19 16.16 -16.86 -19.06
C LEU A 19 17.17 -16.88 -20.21
N ARG A 20 16.91 -16.14 -21.30
CA ARG A 20 17.81 -16.04 -22.46
C ARG A 20 18.79 -14.86 -22.37
N GLY A 21 18.48 -13.85 -21.60
CA GLY A 21 19.32 -12.68 -21.40
C GLY A 21 20.35 -12.92 -20.32
N ALA A 22 21.52 -12.31 -20.51
CA ALA A 22 22.66 -12.34 -19.62
C ALA A 22 22.34 -12.54 -18.15
N SER A 23 23.16 -13.31 -17.52
CA SER A 23 23.21 -13.65 -16.09
C SER A 23 22.34 -12.73 -15.20
N PHE A 24 21.26 -13.23 -14.67
CA PHE A 24 20.40 -12.54 -13.68
C PHE A 24 21.28 -11.89 -12.57
N ALA A 25 22.37 -12.56 -12.21
CA ALA A 25 23.35 -12.05 -11.27
C ALA A 25 24.02 -10.75 -11.73
N SER A 26 24.39 -10.63 -13.01
CA SER A 26 25.03 -9.41 -13.53
C SER A 26 24.08 -8.22 -13.56
N THR A 27 22.80 -8.46 -13.81
CA THR A 27 21.76 -7.41 -13.77
C THR A 27 21.52 -6.92 -12.33
N LEU A 28 21.56 -7.80 -11.34
CA LEU A 28 21.38 -7.43 -9.92
C LEU A 28 22.57 -6.65 -9.37
N THR A 29 23.79 -6.90 -9.88
CA THR A 29 25.01 -6.21 -9.46
C THR A 29 25.28 -4.92 -10.22
N ASP A 30 24.50 -4.63 -11.27
CA ASP A 30 24.59 -3.39 -12.01
C ASP A 30 24.23 -2.19 -11.11
N PRO A 31 25.11 -1.16 -10.99
CA PRO A 31 24.93 -0.06 -10.05
C PRO A 31 23.58 0.69 -10.16
N PRO A 32 23.02 0.99 -11.34
CA PRO A 32 21.69 1.53 -11.49
C PRO A 32 20.59 0.64 -10.90
N THR A 33 20.64 -0.66 -11.18
CA THR A 33 19.66 -1.64 -10.69
C THR A 33 19.74 -1.81 -9.18
N ALA A 34 20.93 -1.92 -8.63
CA ALA A 34 21.15 -2.00 -7.18
C ALA A 34 20.58 -0.77 -6.44
N ARG A 35 20.75 0.43 -7.02
CA ARG A 35 20.20 1.67 -6.45
C ARG A 35 18.67 1.67 -6.45
N VAL A 36 18.04 1.23 -7.52
CA VAL A 36 16.58 1.12 -7.62
C VAL A 36 16.05 0.09 -6.63
N LEU A 37 16.68 -1.06 -6.52
CA LEU A 37 16.31 -2.10 -5.56
C LEU A 37 16.43 -1.61 -4.11
N TRP A 38 17.52 -0.94 -3.78
CA TRP A 38 17.72 -0.34 -2.47
C TRP A 38 16.65 0.71 -2.14
N PHE A 39 16.37 1.61 -3.09
CA PHE A 39 15.32 2.61 -2.93
C PHE A 39 13.95 1.97 -2.70
N THR A 40 13.61 0.96 -3.49
CA THR A 40 12.32 0.25 -3.39
C THR A 40 12.19 -0.45 -2.04
N LEU A 41 13.24 -1.14 -1.59
CA LEU A 41 13.23 -1.84 -0.32
C LEU A 41 13.09 -0.87 0.87
N TRP A 42 13.92 0.16 0.89
CA TRP A 42 13.86 1.18 1.94
C TRP A 42 12.50 1.89 1.98
N GLN A 43 12.00 2.28 0.81
CA GLN A 43 10.72 2.96 0.68
C GLN A 43 9.55 2.06 1.13
N ALA A 44 9.59 0.76 0.80
CA ALA A 44 8.57 -0.19 1.25
C ALA A 44 8.57 -0.35 2.78
N ILE A 45 9.75 -0.47 3.39
CA ILE A 45 9.89 -0.57 4.86
C ILE A 45 9.38 0.72 5.53
N ALA A 46 9.83 1.88 5.07
CA ALA A 46 9.42 3.17 5.61
C ALA A 46 7.91 3.39 5.47
N CYS A 47 7.35 3.07 4.31
CA CYS A 47 5.91 3.16 4.06
C CYS A 47 5.10 2.25 4.98
N THR A 48 5.53 1.00 5.15
CA THR A 48 4.86 0.05 6.05
C THR A 48 4.91 0.52 7.49
N ALA A 49 6.08 0.94 7.97
CA ALA A 49 6.24 1.46 9.34
C ALA A 49 5.35 2.68 9.59
N LEU A 50 5.35 3.65 8.68
CA LEU A 50 4.50 4.85 8.78
C LEU A 50 3.01 4.50 8.71
N THR A 51 2.62 3.61 7.81
CA THR A 51 1.23 3.15 7.69
C THR A 51 0.74 2.49 8.97
N LEU A 52 1.55 1.63 9.59
CA LEU A 52 1.21 1.00 10.85
C LEU A 52 1.20 2.00 12.01
N ALA A 53 2.17 2.90 12.06
CA ALA A 53 2.27 3.94 13.10
C ALA A 53 1.06 4.89 13.10
N VAL A 54 0.51 5.20 11.93
CA VAL A 54 -0.70 6.04 11.79
C VAL A 54 -1.97 5.19 11.83
N GLY A 55 -1.99 4.10 11.08
CA GLY A 55 -3.17 3.28 10.85
C GLY A 55 -3.66 2.54 12.11
N LEU A 56 -2.76 1.99 12.92
CA LEU A 56 -3.15 1.26 14.13
C LEU A 56 -3.82 2.16 15.19
N PRO A 57 -3.25 3.32 15.57
CA PRO A 57 -3.91 4.23 16.51
C PRO A 57 -5.25 4.75 16.00
N VAL A 58 -5.32 5.11 14.71
CA VAL A 58 -6.57 5.58 14.10
C VAL A 58 -7.62 4.47 14.10
N THR A 59 -7.24 3.26 13.74
CA THR A 59 -8.14 2.11 13.74
C THR A 59 -8.62 1.77 15.17
N TRP A 60 -7.73 1.83 16.13
CA TRP A 60 -8.07 1.62 17.55
C TRP A 60 -9.06 2.67 18.03
N ALA A 61 -8.80 3.95 17.78
CA ALA A 61 -9.68 5.04 18.17
C ALA A 61 -11.08 4.92 17.55
N LEU A 62 -11.16 4.59 16.27
CA LEU A 62 -12.43 4.44 15.54
C LEU A 62 -13.21 3.18 15.94
N SER A 63 -12.55 2.13 16.38
CA SER A 63 -13.22 0.90 16.80
C SER A 63 -13.68 0.93 18.27
N ARG A 64 -12.97 1.68 19.12
CA ARG A 64 -13.26 1.73 20.56
C ARG A 64 -14.13 2.91 21.01
N HIS A 65 -14.10 4.01 20.30
CA HIS A 65 -14.78 5.23 20.71
C HIS A 65 -15.94 5.57 19.76
N ALA A 66 -17.17 5.50 20.29
CA ALA A 66 -18.33 6.04 19.60
C ALA A 66 -18.37 7.56 19.82
N PHE A 67 -17.81 8.33 18.89
CA PHE A 67 -17.87 9.79 18.93
C PHE A 67 -18.64 10.34 17.74
N THR A 68 -19.18 11.56 17.92
CA THR A 68 -19.89 12.26 16.83
C THR A 68 -18.92 12.53 15.69
N GLY A 69 -19.17 11.92 14.52
CA GLY A 69 -18.27 12.02 13.34
C GLY A 69 -17.44 10.77 13.03
N ALA A 70 -17.45 9.74 13.88
CA ALA A 70 -16.72 8.49 13.62
C ALA A 70 -17.11 7.84 12.29
N ARG A 71 -18.39 7.90 11.91
CA ARG A 71 -18.86 7.42 10.62
C ARG A 71 -18.30 8.21 9.44
N LEU A 72 -18.26 9.53 9.56
CA LEU A 72 -17.68 10.40 8.54
C LEU A 72 -16.19 10.13 8.37
N MET A 73 -15.47 10.03 9.48
CA MET A 73 -14.03 9.76 9.50
C MET A 73 -13.69 8.39 8.88
N ASN A 74 -14.47 7.37 9.24
CA ASN A 74 -14.35 6.04 8.63
C ASN A 74 -14.62 6.09 7.11
N GLY A 75 -15.63 6.85 6.68
CA GLY A 75 -15.92 7.10 5.28
C GLY A 75 -14.74 7.78 4.56
N LEU A 76 -14.24 8.88 5.10
CA LEU A 76 -13.12 9.64 4.52
C LEU A 76 -11.83 8.81 4.39
N ILE A 77 -11.51 8.00 5.38
CA ILE A 77 -10.34 7.09 5.32
C ILE A 77 -10.55 6.00 4.27
N THR A 78 -11.79 5.57 4.06
CA THR A 78 -12.11 4.50 3.11
C THR A 78 -12.17 4.97 1.66
N VAL A 79 -12.50 6.24 1.42
CA VAL A 79 -12.62 6.81 0.06
C VAL A 79 -11.38 6.59 -0.80
N PRO A 80 -10.15 6.88 -0.35
CA PRO A 80 -8.95 6.65 -1.15
C PRO A 80 -8.78 5.19 -1.60
N PHE A 81 -9.23 4.24 -0.80
CA PHE A 81 -9.16 2.82 -1.15
C PHE A 81 -10.12 2.43 -2.28
N LEU A 82 -11.26 3.10 -2.37
CA LEU A 82 -12.25 2.86 -3.43
C LEU A 82 -11.91 3.59 -4.73
N MET A 83 -11.05 4.60 -4.66
CA MET A 83 -10.64 5.36 -5.84
C MET A 83 -9.54 4.65 -6.63
N PRO A 84 -9.53 4.80 -7.97
CA PRO A 84 -8.40 4.39 -8.78
C PRO A 84 -7.10 5.05 -8.28
N ALA A 85 -6.01 4.27 -8.20
CA ALA A 85 -4.72 4.76 -7.68
C ALA A 85 -4.23 6.05 -8.35
N VAL A 86 -4.54 6.23 -9.63
CA VAL A 86 -4.22 7.46 -10.39
C VAL A 86 -4.92 8.69 -9.81
N VAL A 87 -6.19 8.55 -9.39
CA VAL A 87 -6.97 9.66 -8.80
C VAL A 87 -6.39 10.03 -7.44
N VAL A 88 -6.01 9.04 -6.63
CA VAL A 88 -5.35 9.29 -5.34
C VAL A 88 -4.00 9.99 -5.55
N ALA A 89 -3.21 9.53 -6.51
CA ALA A 89 -1.92 10.13 -6.83
C ALA A 89 -2.06 11.59 -7.29
N THR A 90 -3.04 11.89 -8.16
CA THR A 90 -3.30 13.27 -8.61
C THR A 90 -3.80 14.15 -7.48
N GLY A 91 -4.64 13.62 -6.57
CA GLY A 91 -5.09 14.32 -5.38
C GLY A 91 -3.94 14.67 -4.43
N VAL A 92 -3.04 13.72 -4.18
CA VAL A 92 -1.82 13.97 -3.38
C VAL A 92 -0.94 15.01 -4.03
N MET A 93 -0.74 14.96 -5.35
CA MET A 93 0.04 15.97 -6.09
C MET A 93 -0.58 17.35 -6.06
N ALA A 94 -1.89 17.45 -5.99
CA ALA A 94 -2.59 18.74 -5.87
C ALA A 94 -2.38 19.40 -4.50
N VAL A 95 -2.31 18.59 -3.43
CA VAL A 95 -2.08 19.06 -2.05
C VAL A 95 -0.60 19.25 -1.76
N MET A 96 0.26 18.38 -2.32
CA MET A 96 1.71 18.43 -2.15
C MET A 96 2.40 18.70 -3.50
N PRO A 97 2.66 19.95 -3.85
CA PRO A 97 3.31 20.30 -5.12
C PRO A 97 4.77 19.83 -5.17
N GLN A 98 5.37 19.49 -4.03
CA GLN A 98 6.73 18.95 -3.95
C GLN A 98 6.73 17.49 -4.45
N ARG A 99 7.34 17.26 -5.60
CA ARG A 99 7.54 15.93 -6.16
C ARG A 99 8.73 15.26 -5.48
N GLY A 100 8.60 13.99 -5.13
CA GLY A 100 9.71 13.24 -4.54
C GLY A 100 9.25 12.12 -3.61
N THR A 101 10.19 11.56 -2.88
CA THR A 101 9.98 10.42 -1.97
C THR A 101 8.89 10.69 -0.92
N LEU A 102 8.80 11.92 -0.40
CA LEU A 102 7.78 12.28 0.59
C LEU A 102 6.37 12.21 0.02
N ALA A 103 6.14 12.68 -1.21
CA ALA A 103 4.84 12.58 -1.85
C ALA A 103 4.44 11.11 -2.09
N ILE A 104 5.40 10.27 -2.47
CA ILE A 104 5.19 8.83 -2.63
C ILE A 104 4.82 8.19 -1.29
N LEU A 105 5.55 8.46 -0.23
CA LEU A 105 5.27 7.95 1.12
C LEU A 105 3.89 8.38 1.60
N TRP A 106 3.54 9.66 1.45
CA TRP A 106 2.22 10.18 1.81
C TRP A 106 1.09 9.47 1.06
N ALA A 107 1.20 9.36 -0.25
CA ALA A 107 0.20 8.66 -1.07
C ALA A 107 -0.02 7.23 -0.59
N HIS A 108 1.06 6.50 -0.32
CA HIS A 108 0.99 5.13 0.19
C HIS A 108 0.41 5.06 1.60
N VAL A 109 0.80 5.94 2.51
CA VAL A 109 0.26 5.96 3.88
C VAL A 109 -1.24 6.23 3.87
N VAL A 110 -1.69 7.24 3.12
CA VAL A 110 -3.13 7.56 2.99
C VAL A 110 -3.91 6.37 2.44
N PHE A 111 -3.43 5.77 1.36
CA PHE A 111 -4.09 4.62 0.74
C PHE A 111 -4.10 3.39 1.66
N ASN A 112 -2.95 3.06 2.24
CA ASN A 112 -2.81 1.84 3.04
C ASN A 112 -3.43 1.95 4.44
N THR A 113 -3.61 3.14 4.99
CA THR A 113 -4.35 3.33 6.24
C THR A 113 -5.77 2.78 6.15
N ALA A 114 -6.43 2.93 5.00
CA ALA A 114 -7.73 2.33 4.77
C ALA A 114 -7.71 0.79 4.79
N VAL A 115 -6.63 0.19 4.29
CA VAL A 115 -6.43 -1.27 4.34
C VAL A 115 -6.27 -1.73 5.79
N VAL A 116 -5.43 -1.04 6.58
CA VAL A 116 -5.24 -1.33 8.02
C VAL A 116 -6.58 -1.28 8.76
N LEU A 117 -7.35 -0.22 8.54
CA LEU A 117 -8.67 -0.05 9.17
C LEU A 117 -9.60 -1.24 8.84
N ARG A 118 -9.66 -1.65 7.59
CA ARG A 118 -10.55 -2.73 7.15
C ARG A 118 -10.14 -4.12 7.65
N VAL A 119 -8.84 -4.35 7.78
CA VAL A 119 -8.32 -5.66 8.20
C VAL A 119 -8.32 -5.80 9.72
N VAL A 120 -8.00 -4.71 10.44
CA VAL A 120 -7.78 -4.76 11.90
C VAL A 120 -9.06 -4.52 12.69
N SER A 121 -9.95 -3.60 12.26
CA SER A 121 -11.18 -3.30 13.01
C SER A 121 -12.05 -4.54 13.33
N PRO A 122 -12.33 -5.45 12.37
CA PRO A 122 -13.15 -6.63 12.68
C PRO A 122 -12.49 -7.56 13.70
N ARG A 123 -11.14 -7.62 13.67
CA ARG A 123 -10.36 -8.46 14.59
C ARG A 123 -10.41 -7.94 16.01
N TRP A 124 -10.31 -6.65 16.21
CA TRP A 124 -10.45 -6.05 17.53
C TRP A 124 -11.85 -6.21 18.12
N ALA A 125 -12.90 -6.14 17.30
CA ALA A 125 -14.26 -6.40 17.74
C ALA A 125 -14.49 -7.86 18.21
N LEU A 126 -13.71 -8.81 17.74
CA LEU A 126 -13.76 -10.22 18.19
C LEU A 126 -13.04 -10.40 19.52
N VAL A 127 -11.85 -9.81 19.69
CA VAL A 127 -11.05 -9.90 20.92
C VAL A 127 -11.82 -9.33 22.12
N ASP A 128 -12.56 -8.23 21.94
CA ASP A 128 -13.38 -7.65 23.01
C ASP A 128 -14.51 -8.56 23.49
N ARG A 129 -15.03 -9.43 22.63
CA ARG A 129 -16.09 -10.39 23.01
C ARG A 129 -15.53 -11.57 23.80
N GLU A 130 -14.35 -12.07 23.44
CA GLU A 130 -13.72 -13.19 24.14
C GLU A 130 -13.20 -12.82 25.55
N MET A 131 -12.97 -11.53 25.82
CA MET A 131 -12.52 -11.07 27.15
C MET A 131 -13.69 -10.79 28.12
N ILE A 132 -14.91 -10.83 27.66
CA ILE A 132 -16.12 -10.56 28.47
C ILE A 132 -16.85 -11.86 28.87
N GLU A 133 -16.52 -12.99 28.21
CA GLU A 133 -17.00 -14.34 28.54
C GLU A 133 -16.05 -15.05 29.49
#